data_3fed4ab2d336137090f71e752b2a7bf3
#
_entry.id   3fed4ab2d336137090f71e752b2a7bf3
#
_cell.length_a   1.000
_cell.length_b   1.000
_cell.length_c   1.000
_cell.angle_alpha   90.00
_cell.angle_beta   90.00
_cell.angle_gamma   90.00
#
_symmetry.space_group_name_H-M   'P 1'
#
loop_
_entity.id
_entity.type
_entity.pdbx_description
1 polymer ?
#
loop_
_entity_poly.entity_id
_entity_poly.type
_entity_poly.pdbx_seq_one_letter_code
_entity_poly.pdbx_strand_id
1 'polypeptide(L)'
;MSALLLASNLGQVIVVLSNYKLSPGTLTKTTHGQFWITIQSLAGMLRDGCFNFAYWLFAFTYLNSAISMPYLFKQIEIPEKTERNKSLLFWGMAAFNELFIFVYCLVIYIDNTKTYIN
;
A
#
# COMPACT_ATOMS: atom_id res chain seq x y z
N MET A 1 -4.39 12.07 -3.73
CA MET A 1 -5.21 10.85 -3.76
C MET A 1 -5.34 10.25 -5.15
N SER A 2 -5.64 11.05 -6.18
CA SER A 2 -5.76 10.54 -7.56
C SER A 2 -4.50 9.86 -8.06
N ALA A 3 -3.31 10.42 -7.75
CA ALA A 3 -2.04 9.85 -8.15
C ALA A 3 -1.81 8.48 -7.48
N LEU A 4 -2.23 8.33 -6.23
CA LEU A 4 -2.10 7.06 -5.50
C LEU A 4 -3.00 5.99 -6.10
N LEU A 5 -4.23 6.35 -6.46
CA LEU A 5 -5.16 5.42 -7.09
C LEU A 5 -4.68 5.03 -8.48
N LEU A 6 -4.13 5.99 -9.24
CA LEU A 6 -3.55 5.70 -10.55
C LEU A 6 -2.36 4.74 -10.42
N ALA A 7 -1.47 4.97 -9.46
CA ALA A 7 -0.34 4.09 -9.21
C ALA A 7 -0.80 2.70 -8.80
N SER A 8 -1.85 2.60 -7.98
CA SER A 8 -2.44 1.32 -7.58
C SER A 8 -2.99 0.57 -8.79
N ASN A 9 -3.71 1.27 -9.68
CA ASN A 9 -4.25 0.66 -10.89
C ASN A 9 -3.14 0.20 -11.83
N LEU A 10 -2.07 0.98 -11.95
CA LEU A 10 -0.91 0.59 -12.74
C LEU A 10 -0.27 -0.68 -12.17
N GLY A 11 -0.13 -0.75 -10.86
CA GLY A 11 0.36 -1.95 -10.19
C GLY A 11 -0.51 -3.16 -10.49
N GLN A 12 -1.83 -3.00 -10.49
CA GLN A 12 -2.75 -4.07 -10.81
C GLN A 12 -2.58 -4.57 -12.25
N VAL A 13 -2.41 -3.65 -13.20
CA VAL A 13 -2.17 -4.01 -14.60
C VAL A 13 -0.90 -4.85 -14.71
N ILE A 14 0.17 -4.43 -14.04
CA ILE A 14 1.44 -5.17 -14.05
C ILE A 14 1.27 -6.55 -13.42
N VAL A 15 0.51 -6.66 -12.33
CA VAL A 15 0.24 -7.96 -11.69
C VAL A 15 -0.48 -8.89 -12.65
N VAL A 16 -1.49 -8.41 -13.37
CA VAL A 16 -2.24 -9.22 -14.33
C VAL A 16 -1.33 -9.69 -15.47
N LEU A 17 -0.50 -8.81 -16.00
CA LEU A 17 0.45 -9.17 -17.07
C LEU A 17 1.49 -10.18 -16.55
N SER A 18 1.95 -10.04 -15.33
CA SER A 18 2.89 -10.97 -14.72
C SER A 18 2.27 -12.35 -14.52
N ASN A 19 0.98 -12.39 -14.13
CA ASN A 19 0.26 -13.66 -13.99
C ASN A 19 0.18 -14.40 -15.31
N TYR A 20 -0.01 -13.67 -16.40
CA TYR A 20 -0.04 -14.28 -17.74
C TYR A 20 1.33 -14.92 -18.05
N LYS A 21 2.43 -14.24 -17.72
CA LYS A 21 3.79 -14.77 -17.93
C LYS A 21 4.13 -15.92 -16.99
N LEU A 22 3.47 -15.99 -15.82
CA LEU A 22 3.68 -17.06 -14.85
C LEU A 22 2.69 -18.21 -15.03
N SER A 23 1.95 -18.26 -16.14
CA SER A 23 0.98 -19.32 -16.39
C SER A 23 1.64 -20.69 -16.42
N PRO A 24 0.96 -21.74 -15.93
CA PRO A 24 1.50 -23.10 -15.99
C PRO A 24 1.85 -23.49 -17.43
N GLY A 25 3.00 -24.13 -17.59
CA GLY A 25 3.49 -24.54 -18.90
C GLY A 25 4.43 -23.56 -19.57
N THR A 26 4.39 -22.27 -19.18
CA THR A 26 5.33 -21.28 -19.69
C THR A 26 6.47 -21.03 -18.72
N LEU A 27 6.24 -21.31 -17.45
CA LEU A 27 7.24 -21.06 -16.39
C LEU A 27 8.24 -22.21 -16.33
N THR A 28 9.51 -21.88 -16.41
CA THR A 28 10.60 -22.82 -16.18
C THR A 28 11.39 -22.38 -14.95
N LYS A 29 12.16 -23.32 -14.38
CA LYS A 29 13.01 -23.01 -13.23
C LYS A 29 14.23 -22.22 -13.67
N THR A 30 13.99 -21.05 -14.25
CA THR A 30 15.02 -20.22 -14.85
C THR A 30 15.04 -18.83 -14.23
N THR A 31 16.04 -18.05 -14.59
CA THR A 31 16.14 -16.64 -14.21
C THR A 31 14.92 -15.85 -14.63
N HIS A 32 14.29 -16.22 -15.76
CA HIS A 32 13.07 -15.54 -16.23
C HIS A 32 11.90 -15.74 -15.27
N GLY A 33 11.71 -16.93 -14.74
CA GLY A 33 10.67 -17.19 -13.75
C GLY A 33 10.87 -16.34 -12.49
N GLN A 34 12.12 -16.31 -11.98
CA GLN A 34 12.47 -15.48 -10.83
C GLN A 34 12.19 -13.99 -11.11
N PHE A 35 12.55 -13.53 -12.30
CA PHE A 35 12.33 -12.15 -12.70
C PHE A 35 10.83 -11.79 -12.65
N TRP A 36 9.98 -12.62 -13.24
CA TRP A 36 8.54 -12.34 -13.31
C TRP A 36 7.89 -12.43 -11.93
N ILE A 37 8.34 -13.34 -11.07
CA ILE A 37 7.85 -13.41 -9.70
C ILE A 37 8.22 -12.15 -8.94
N THR A 38 9.43 -11.64 -9.12
CA THR A 38 9.88 -10.40 -8.49
C THR A 38 9.06 -9.21 -8.98
N ILE A 39 8.83 -9.10 -10.29
CA ILE A 39 8.01 -8.03 -10.87
C ILE A 39 6.58 -8.09 -10.33
N GLN A 40 5.99 -9.26 -10.26
CA GLN A 40 4.65 -9.44 -9.72
C GLN A 40 4.58 -9.00 -8.26
N SER A 41 5.57 -9.37 -7.45
CA SER A 41 5.58 -9.02 -6.03
C SER A 41 5.75 -7.52 -5.83
N LEU A 42 6.64 -6.89 -6.60
CA LEU A 42 6.84 -5.44 -6.51
C LEU A 42 5.60 -4.68 -6.96
N ALA A 43 4.96 -5.13 -8.05
CA ALA A 43 3.74 -4.50 -8.54
C ALA A 43 2.57 -4.68 -7.56
N GLY A 44 2.46 -5.84 -6.93
CA GLY A 44 1.48 -6.08 -5.88
C GLY A 44 1.69 -5.19 -4.68
N MET A 45 2.95 -5.00 -4.28
CA MET A 45 3.31 -4.10 -3.19
C MET A 45 2.93 -2.65 -3.54
N LEU A 46 3.22 -2.21 -4.75
CA LEU A 46 2.83 -0.88 -5.21
C LEU A 46 1.33 -0.71 -5.20
N ARG A 47 0.59 -1.68 -5.75
CA ARG A 47 -0.87 -1.64 -5.77
C ARG A 47 -1.46 -1.52 -4.37
N ASP A 48 -1.06 -2.44 -3.50
CA ASP A 48 -1.67 -2.53 -2.16
C ASP A 48 -1.21 -1.38 -1.27
N GLY A 49 0.06 -1.00 -1.36
CA GLY A 49 0.59 0.12 -0.59
C GLY A 49 -0.06 1.44 -0.97
N CYS A 50 -0.15 1.74 -2.27
CA CYS A 50 -0.77 2.98 -2.73
C CYS A 50 -2.26 3.02 -2.43
N PHE A 51 -2.97 1.91 -2.62
CA PHE A 51 -4.40 1.83 -2.32
C PHE A 51 -4.65 2.03 -0.82
N ASN A 52 -3.87 1.36 0.01
CA ASN A 52 -4.03 1.45 1.46
C ASN A 52 -3.71 2.86 1.97
N PHE A 53 -2.67 3.48 1.42
CA PHE A 53 -2.33 4.86 1.79
C PHE A 53 -3.42 5.84 1.37
N ALA A 54 -3.97 5.69 0.17
CA ALA A 54 -5.09 6.52 -0.29
C ALA A 54 -6.31 6.36 0.60
N TYR A 55 -6.61 5.13 1.01
CA TYR A 55 -7.71 4.85 1.92
C TYR A 55 -7.49 5.49 3.27
N TRP A 56 -6.25 5.43 3.78
CA TRP A 56 -5.89 6.07 5.04
C TRP A 56 -6.01 7.59 4.97
N LEU A 57 -5.58 8.19 3.85
CA LEU A 57 -5.77 9.64 3.65
C LEU A 57 -7.23 10.02 3.73
N PHE A 58 -8.09 9.25 3.10
CA PHE A 58 -9.53 9.48 3.14
C PHE A 58 -10.09 9.38 4.55
N ALA A 59 -9.73 8.30 5.26
CA ALA A 59 -10.17 8.09 6.63
C ALA A 59 -9.66 9.19 7.57
N PHE A 60 -8.40 9.61 7.38
CA PHE A 60 -7.81 10.67 8.20
C PHE A 60 -8.48 12.02 7.96
N THR A 61 -8.98 12.27 6.76
CA THR A 61 -9.73 13.50 6.48
C THR A 61 -10.95 13.60 7.38
N TYR A 62 -11.69 12.51 7.56
CA TYR A 62 -12.82 12.48 8.48
C TYR A 62 -12.39 12.62 9.93
N LEU A 63 -11.35 11.94 10.33
CA LEU A 63 -10.82 12.02 11.69
C LEU A 63 -10.35 13.44 12.01
N ASN A 64 -9.67 14.08 11.08
CA ASN A 64 -9.20 15.45 11.24
C ASN A 64 -10.37 16.41 11.40
N SER A 65 -11.44 16.24 10.62
CA SER A 65 -12.66 17.05 10.76
C SER A 65 -13.29 16.85 12.13
N ALA A 66 -13.37 15.61 12.60
CA ALA A 66 -13.95 15.31 13.91
C ALA A 66 -13.14 15.94 15.04
N ILE A 67 -11.83 15.90 14.97
CA ILE A 67 -10.97 16.49 15.99
C ILE A 67 -11.05 18.03 15.97
N SER A 68 -11.16 18.62 14.78
CA SER A 68 -11.15 20.07 14.62
C SER A 68 -12.52 20.72 14.90
N MET A 69 -13.60 19.95 14.82
CA MET A 69 -14.96 20.50 14.93
C MET A 69 -15.23 21.24 16.24
N PRO A 70 -14.86 20.72 17.44
CA PRO A 70 -15.10 21.46 18.70
C PRO A 70 -14.39 22.82 18.71
N TYR A 71 -13.21 22.92 18.13
CA TYR A 71 -12.46 24.17 18.08
C TYR A 71 -13.12 25.16 17.13
N LEU A 72 -13.63 24.67 16.00
CA LEU A 72 -14.34 25.50 15.02
C LEU A 72 -15.61 26.10 15.65
N PHE A 73 -16.39 25.29 16.34
CA PHE A 73 -17.62 25.76 17.00
C PHE A 73 -17.35 26.80 18.07
N LYS A 74 -16.27 26.65 18.82
CA LYS A 74 -15.88 27.59 19.86
C LYS A 74 -15.10 28.80 19.33
N GLN A 75 -14.76 28.80 18.04
CA GLN A 75 -13.95 29.85 17.39
C GLN A 75 -12.61 30.03 18.09
N ILE A 76 -12.01 28.93 18.50
CA ILE A 76 -10.72 28.90 19.17
C ILE A 76 -9.71 28.26 18.24
N GLU A 77 -8.47 28.74 18.25
CA GLU A 77 -7.39 28.12 17.51
C GLU A 77 -7.09 26.73 18.06
N ILE A 78 -6.75 25.80 17.17
CA ILE A 78 -6.37 24.45 17.57
C ILE A 78 -5.02 24.51 18.29
N PRO A 79 -4.91 23.96 19.53
CA PRO A 79 -3.63 23.95 20.23
C PRO A 79 -2.53 23.24 19.42
N GLU A 80 -1.33 23.78 19.52
CA GLU A 80 -0.17 23.20 18.83
C GLU A 80 0.05 21.73 19.21
N LYS A 81 -0.18 21.39 20.48
CA LYS A 81 -0.09 20.01 20.95
C LYS A 81 -1.04 19.09 20.21
N THR A 82 -2.28 19.54 19.97
CA THR A 82 -3.28 18.76 19.24
C THR A 82 -2.86 18.57 17.79
N GLU A 83 -2.34 19.62 17.14
CA GLU A 83 -1.83 19.52 15.78
C GLU A 83 -0.67 18.53 15.67
N ARG A 84 0.25 18.58 16.63
CA ARG A 84 1.38 17.65 16.67
C ARG A 84 0.90 16.22 16.87
N ASN A 85 -0.05 16.00 17.77
CA ASN A 85 -0.59 14.67 18.02
C ASN A 85 -1.32 14.11 16.79
N LYS A 86 -2.04 14.97 16.05
CA LYS A 86 -2.68 14.56 14.78
C LYS A 86 -1.64 14.13 13.75
N SER A 87 -0.57 14.91 13.62
CA SER A 87 0.51 14.58 12.68
C SER A 87 1.20 13.26 13.05
N LEU A 88 1.47 13.05 14.35
CA LEU A 88 2.07 11.80 14.82
C LEU A 88 1.14 10.62 14.55
N LEU A 89 -0.15 10.77 14.79
CA LEU A 89 -1.14 9.74 14.51
C LEU A 89 -1.18 9.40 13.03
N PHE A 90 -1.23 10.41 12.17
CA PHE A 90 -1.29 10.21 10.73
C PHE A 90 -0.08 9.43 10.23
N TRP A 91 1.13 9.91 10.53
CA TRP A 91 2.35 9.27 10.03
C TRP A 91 2.60 7.93 10.69
N GLY A 92 2.29 7.79 11.98
CA GLY A 92 2.45 6.52 12.69
C GLY A 92 1.58 5.43 12.12
N MET A 93 0.30 5.73 11.89
CA MET A 93 -0.63 4.76 11.33
C MET A 93 -0.34 4.46 9.86
N ALA A 94 0.06 5.48 9.10
CA ALA A 94 0.47 5.28 7.71
C ALA A 94 1.68 4.36 7.62
N ALA A 95 2.70 4.61 8.44
CA ALA A 95 3.91 3.78 8.47
C ALA A 95 3.59 2.35 8.91
N PHE A 96 2.73 2.18 9.90
CA PHE A 96 2.32 0.85 10.38
C PHE A 96 1.61 0.06 9.27
N ASN A 97 0.67 0.71 8.58
CA ASN A 97 -0.07 0.07 7.49
C ASN A 97 0.85 -0.32 6.35
N GLU A 98 1.77 0.57 5.96
CA GLU A 98 2.71 0.28 4.87
C GLU A 98 3.67 -0.84 5.25
N LEU A 99 4.13 -0.86 6.50
CA LEU A 99 4.99 -1.95 6.99
C LEU A 99 4.26 -3.28 6.94
N PHE A 100 2.99 -3.31 7.34
CA PHE A 100 2.17 -4.52 7.30
C PHE A 100 2.03 -5.03 5.87
N ILE A 101 1.74 -4.13 4.92
CA ILE A 101 1.64 -4.49 3.50
C ILE A 101 2.97 -5.03 2.98
N PHE A 102 4.08 -4.39 3.35
CA PHE A 102 5.42 -4.83 2.93
C PHE A 102 5.69 -6.26 3.40
N VAL A 103 5.44 -6.56 4.68
CA VAL A 103 5.67 -7.88 5.24
C VAL A 103 4.77 -8.92 4.57
N TYR A 104 3.50 -8.58 4.35
CA TYR A 104 2.56 -9.46 3.68
C TYR A 104 3.02 -9.80 2.26
N CYS A 105 3.44 -8.80 1.50
CA CYS A 105 3.92 -9.01 0.14
C CYS A 105 5.22 -9.82 0.12
N LEU A 106 6.09 -9.62 1.11
CA LEU A 106 7.33 -10.38 1.21
C LEU A 106 7.05 -11.86 1.47
N VAL A 107 6.10 -12.17 2.34
CA VAL A 107 5.69 -13.55 2.61
C VAL A 107 5.15 -14.21 1.35
N ILE A 108 4.29 -13.49 0.61
CA ILE A 108 3.74 -14.01 -0.65
C ILE A 108 4.86 -14.23 -1.67
N TYR A 109 5.82 -13.33 -1.75
CA TYR A 109 6.96 -13.48 -2.65
C TYR A 109 7.75 -14.74 -2.36
N ILE A 110 8.05 -15.01 -1.08
CA ILE A 110 8.78 -16.20 -0.67
C ILE A 110 7.99 -17.45 -1.03
N ASP A 111 6.69 -17.44 -0.76
CA ASP A 111 5.82 -18.58 -1.05
C ASP A 111 5.74 -18.86 -2.55
N ASN A 112 5.58 -17.80 -3.36
CA ASN A 112 5.55 -17.94 -4.82
C ASN A 112 6.89 -18.47 -5.36
N THR A 113 7.99 -18.02 -4.81
CA THR A 113 9.31 -18.49 -5.21
C THR A 113 9.44 -19.99 -4.96
N LYS A 114 8.99 -20.47 -3.81
CA LYS A 114 8.99 -21.89 -3.50
C LYS A 114 8.08 -22.68 -4.44
N THR A 115 6.91 -22.14 -4.73
CA THR A 115 5.92 -22.83 -5.56
C THR A 115 6.35 -22.93 -7.02
N TYR A 116 6.89 -21.83 -7.58
CA TYR A 116 7.14 -21.76 -9.02
C TYR A 116 8.59 -22.11 -9.39
N ILE A 117 9.54 -21.88 -8.49
CA ILE A 117 10.97 -22.07 -8.81
C ILE A 117 11.52 -23.38 -8.25
N ASN A 118 11.06 -23.78 -7.08
CA ASN A 118 11.47 -25.03 -6.44
C ASN A 118 10.46 -26.13 -6.69
#